data_bd66a236dd1180497ccc1b2766a4f1dc
#
_entry.id   bd66a236dd1180497ccc1b2766a4f1dc
#
_cell.length_a   1.000
_cell.length_b   1.000
_cell.length_c   1.000
_cell.angle_alpha   90.00
_cell.angle_beta   90.00
_cell.angle_gamma   90.00
#
_symmetry.space_group_name_H-M   'P 1'
#
loop_
_entity.id
_entity.type
_entity.pdbx_description
1 polymer ?
#
loop_
_entity_poly.entity_id
_entity_poly.type
_entity_poly.pdbx_seq_one_letter_code
_entity_poly.pdbx_strand_id
1 'polypeptide(L)'
;MSEIYRVDVEITAPVYDTEVTSRVVDAVANVFPNADLEEEFSEVRGETHTLDHFSDLLHRQEILDTARGEFFANRDGDTFTFALKKQAAFEDYVNFSVGKPDELGEITVRVRVEEPSLEEYVDHIAPPTEDGRPVDA
;
A
#
# COMPACT_ATOMS: atom_id res chain seq x y z
N MET A 1 -20.18 10.15 14.27
CA MET A 1 -19.88 10.97 13.11
C MET A 1 -18.68 10.39 12.38
N SER A 2 -18.83 10.11 11.11
CA SER A 2 -17.73 9.54 10.33
C SER A 2 -16.77 10.63 9.91
N GLU A 3 -15.48 10.36 10.04
CA GLU A 3 -14.46 11.27 9.55
C GLU A 3 -14.33 11.14 8.04
N ILE A 4 -14.01 12.26 7.41
CA ILE A 4 -13.73 12.29 5.98
C ILE A 4 -12.22 12.29 5.81
N TYR A 5 -11.74 11.32 5.04
CA TYR A 5 -10.33 11.21 4.70
C TYR A 5 -10.13 11.62 3.25
N ARG A 6 -9.22 12.55 3.03
CA ARG A 6 -8.82 12.95 1.69
C ARG A 6 -7.37 12.56 1.49
N VAL A 7 -7.17 11.59 0.64
CA VAL A 7 -5.84 11.06 0.37
C VAL A 7 -5.64 10.88 -1.13
N ASP A 8 -4.43 11.10 -1.56
CA ASP A 8 -4.00 10.82 -2.92
C ASP A 8 -2.98 9.69 -2.84
N VAL A 9 -3.26 8.59 -3.52
CA VAL A 9 -2.41 7.41 -3.53
C VAL A 9 -1.88 7.20 -4.95
N GLU A 10 -0.56 7.19 -5.09
CA GLU A 10 0.12 6.90 -6.35
C GLU A 10 0.82 5.57 -6.23
N ILE A 11 0.61 4.71 -7.21
CA ILE A 11 1.15 3.35 -7.23
C ILE A 11 1.97 3.18 -8.49
N THR A 12 3.17 2.61 -8.36
CA THR A 12 4.04 2.34 -9.49
C THR A 12 4.64 0.95 -9.34
N ALA A 13 4.56 0.15 -10.40
CA ALA A 13 5.16 -1.19 -10.41
C ALA A 13 5.93 -1.37 -11.72
N PRO A 14 7.22 -1.74 -11.66
CA PRO A 14 7.99 -1.99 -12.88
C PRO A 14 7.51 -3.26 -13.57
N VAL A 15 7.64 -3.29 -14.90
CA VAL A 15 7.39 -4.49 -15.70
C VAL A 15 8.69 -4.82 -16.42
N TYR A 16 9.30 -5.93 -16.06
CA TYR A 16 10.55 -6.38 -16.68
C TYR A 16 10.27 -7.18 -17.94
N ASP A 17 11.29 -7.34 -18.79
CA ASP A 17 11.18 -8.04 -20.07
C ASP A 17 10.66 -9.48 -19.94
N THR A 18 10.91 -10.10 -18.79
CA THR A 18 10.47 -11.47 -18.52
C THR A 18 9.04 -11.54 -17.98
N GLU A 19 8.40 -10.40 -17.77
CA GLU A 19 7.06 -10.35 -17.19
C GLU A 19 6.01 -9.99 -18.22
N VAL A 20 4.80 -10.51 -18.00
CA VAL A 20 3.62 -10.16 -18.81
C VAL A 20 2.92 -8.99 -18.12
N THR A 21 2.76 -7.87 -18.84
CA THR A 21 2.20 -6.64 -18.27
C THR A 21 0.84 -6.86 -17.62
N SER A 22 -0.06 -7.62 -18.25
CA SER A 22 -1.40 -7.88 -17.69
C SER A 22 -1.34 -8.59 -16.34
N ARG A 23 -0.34 -9.42 -16.12
CA ARG A 23 -0.17 -10.09 -14.82
C ARG A 23 0.31 -9.14 -13.74
N VAL A 24 1.15 -8.18 -14.10
CA VAL A 24 1.57 -7.13 -13.15
C VAL A 24 0.38 -6.24 -12.80
N VAL A 25 -0.47 -5.91 -13.78
CA VAL A 25 -1.73 -5.20 -13.52
C VAL A 25 -2.59 -5.98 -12.52
N ASP A 26 -2.74 -7.27 -12.72
CA ASP A 26 -3.52 -8.12 -11.81
C ASP A 26 -2.93 -8.14 -10.40
N ALA A 27 -1.61 -8.19 -10.28
CA ALA A 27 -0.95 -8.18 -8.98
C ALA A 27 -1.24 -6.89 -8.23
N VAL A 28 -1.14 -5.74 -8.90
CA VAL A 28 -1.46 -4.45 -8.30
C VAL A 28 -2.94 -4.39 -7.91
N ALA A 29 -3.82 -4.85 -8.79
CA ALA A 29 -5.26 -4.85 -8.54
C ALA A 29 -5.65 -5.76 -7.38
N ASN A 30 -4.91 -6.83 -7.12
CA ASN A 30 -5.18 -7.71 -5.97
C ASN A 30 -5.08 -6.95 -4.65
N VAL A 31 -4.16 -6.03 -4.54
CA VAL A 31 -3.92 -5.25 -3.33
C VAL A 31 -4.70 -3.93 -3.35
N PHE A 32 -4.85 -3.35 -4.52
CA PHE A 32 -5.51 -2.05 -4.70
C PHE A 32 -6.60 -2.15 -5.78
N PRO A 33 -7.72 -2.84 -5.47
CA PRO A 33 -8.75 -3.11 -6.49
C PRO A 33 -9.49 -1.87 -6.97
N ASN A 34 -9.44 -0.77 -6.21
CA ASN A 34 -10.12 0.47 -6.57
C ASN A 34 -9.23 1.44 -7.33
N ALA A 35 -7.99 1.05 -7.61
CA ALA A 35 -7.07 1.93 -8.31
C ALA A 35 -7.37 1.97 -9.82
N ASP A 36 -7.26 3.16 -10.38
CA ASP A 36 -7.26 3.33 -11.84
C ASP A 36 -5.85 3.01 -12.32
N LEU A 37 -5.71 1.92 -13.06
CA LEU A 37 -4.42 1.42 -13.51
C LEU A 37 -4.20 1.72 -14.98
N GLU A 38 -3.00 2.20 -15.30
CA GLU A 38 -2.56 2.46 -16.67
C GLU A 38 -1.31 1.67 -16.97
N GLU A 39 -1.27 1.07 -18.13
CA GLU A 39 -0.08 0.39 -18.63
C GLU A 39 0.78 1.40 -19.38
N GLU A 40 2.01 1.58 -18.93
CA GLU A 40 2.98 2.42 -19.60
C GLU A 40 4.16 1.57 -20.03
N PHE A 41 5.07 2.15 -20.80
CA PHE A 41 6.27 1.43 -21.20
C PHE A 41 7.09 1.07 -19.96
N SER A 42 7.30 -0.21 -19.74
CA SER A 42 8.09 -0.75 -18.63
C SER A 42 7.51 -0.54 -17.23
N GLU A 43 6.27 -0.06 -17.11
CA GLU A 43 5.67 0.06 -15.78
C GLU A 43 4.15 0.09 -15.83
N VAL A 44 3.56 -0.22 -14.68
CA VAL A 44 2.13 -0.04 -14.43
C VAL A 44 2.01 1.08 -13.42
N ARG A 45 1.18 2.07 -13.69
CA ARG A 45 0.90 3.18 -12.78
C ARG A 45 -0.55 3.16 -12.36
N GLY A 46 -0.80 3.56 -11.12
CA GLY A 46 -2.15 3.60 -10.60
C GLY A 46 -2.38 4.79 -9.70
N GLU A 47 -3.65 5.16 -9.60
CA GLU A 47 -4.10 6.20 -8.67
C GLU A 47 -5.36 5.73 -7.97
N THR A 48 -5.45 6.05 -6.69
CA THR A 48 -6.67 5.80 -5.92
C THR A 48 -6.76 6.82 -4.80
N HIS A 49 -7.93 6.89 -4.17
CA HIS A 49 -8.18 7.77 -3.03
C HIS A 49 -8.63 6.99 -1.81
N THR A 50 -8.42 5.69 -1.82
CA THR A 50 -8.77 4.81 -0.69
C THR A 50 -7.76 3.67 -0.57
N LEU A 51 -7.50 3.27 0.67
CA LEU A 51 -6.70 2.09 1.00
C LEU A 51 -7.51 1.09 1.81
N ASP A 52 -8.82 1.10 1.70
CA ASP A 52 -9.69 0.27 2.53
C ASP A 52 -9.44 -1.23 2.34
N HIS A 53 -9.32 -1.69 1.10
CA HIS A 53 -9.03 -3.10 0.84
C HIS A 53 -7.63 -3.48 1.35
N PHE A 54 -6.65 -2.61 1.12
CA PHE A 54 -5.30 -2.81 1.62
C PHE A 54 -5.30 -2.92 3.15
N SER A 55 -6.07 -2.06 3.82
CA SER A 55 -6.24 -2.11 5.27
C SER A 55 -6.84 -3.44 5.72
N ASP A 56 -7.86 -3.94 4.99
CA ASP A 56 -8.45 -5.24 5.29
C ASP A 56 -7.42 -6.37 5.22
N LEU A 57 -6.52 -6.32 4.24
CA LEU A 57 -5.44 -7.30 4.13
C LEU A 57 -4.48 -7.22 5.32
N LEU A 58 -4.15 -6.01 5.77
CA LEU A 58 -3.29 -5.82 6.95
C LEU A 58 -3.93 -6.44 8.20
N HIS A 59 -5.23 -6.25 8.36
CA HIS A 59 -5.96 -6.84 9.50
C HIS A 59 -5.99 -8.36 9.40
N ARG A 60 -6.32 -8.89 8.23
CA ARG A 60 -6.39 -10.35 8.03
C ARG A 60 -5.06 -11.04 8.23
N GLN A 61 -3.98 -10.40 7.79
CA GLN A 61 -2.64 -10.98 7.91
C GLN A 61 -2.00 -10.72 9.28
N GLU A 62 -2.67 -9.93 10.12
CA GLU A 62 -2.17 -9.57 11.45
C GLU A 62 -0.80 -8.90 11.42
N ILE A 63 -0.63 -7.95 10.48
CA ILE A 63 0.63 -7.23 10.28
C ILE A 63 0.47 -5.72 10.49
N LEU A 64 -0.48 -5.31 11.32
CA LEU A 64 -0.74 -3.89 11.57
C LEU A 64 0.48 -3.18 12.17
N ASP A 65 1.18 -3.81 13.10
CA ASP A 65 2.36 -3.20 13.72
C ASP A 65 3.48 -2.98 12.72
N THR A 66 3.73 -3.97 11.86
CA THR A 66 4.74 -3.86 10.81
C THR A 66 4.38 -2.72 9.86
N ALA A 67 3.11 -2.66 9.44
CA ALA A 67 2.65 -1.61 8.54
C ALA A 67 2.81 -0.22 9.15
N ARG A 68 2.38 -0.03 10.39
CA ARG A 68 2.55 1.26 11.07
C ARG A 68 4.01 1.67 11.14
N GLY A 69 4.89 0.73 11.49
CA GLY A 69 6.32 1.00 11.55
C GLY A 69 6.87 1.49 10.22
N GLU A 70 6.47 0.84 9.13
CA GLU A 70 6.90 1.25 7.79
C GLU A 70 6.37 2.62 7.39
N PHE A 71 5.09 2.89 7.68
CA PHE A 71 4.48 4.17 7.31
C PHE A 71 5.16 5.34 8.04
N PHE A 72 5.39 5.20 9.34
CA PHE A 72 6.02 6.28 10.10
C PHE A 72 7.52 6.40 9.82
N ALA A 73 8.19 5.29 9.52
CA ALA A 73 9.62 5.32 9.19
C ALA A 73 9.90 6.05 7.87
N ASN A 74 8.94 6.02 6.94
CA ASN A 74 9.09 6.61 5.62
C ASN A 74 8.22 7.85 5.42
N ARG A 75 7.97 8.54 6.50
CA ARG A 75 7.15 9.74 6.51
C ARG A 75 7.96 10.97 6.11
N ASP A 76 7.34 11.83 5.30
CA ASP A 76 7.86 13.15 4.96
C ASP A 76 6.70 14.13 4.93
N GLY A 77 6.55 14.90 6.02
CA GLY A 77 5.44 15.84 6.15
C GLY A 77 4.09 15.14 6.19
N ASP A 78 3.24 15.43 5.22
CA ASP A 78 1.91 14.84 5.09
C ASP A 78 1.89 13.60 4.17
N THR A 79 3.05 13.13 3.78
CA THR A 79 3.21 12.02 2.83
C THR A 79 3.97 10.88 3.49
N PHE A 80 3.56 9.65 3.20
CA PHE A 80 4.37 8.48 3.53
C PHE A 80 4.46 7.57 2.31
N THR A 81 5.55 6.81 2.26
CA THR A 81 5.84 5.90 1.14
C THR A 81 6.13 4.52 1.68
N PHE A 82 5.71 3.51 0.96
CA PHE A 82 6.09 2.14 1.28
C PHE A 82 6.23 1.33 0.00
N ALA A 83 6.92 0.20 0.12
CA ALA A 83 7.14 -0.69 -0.99
C ALA A 83 6.67 -2.09 -0.62
N LEU A 84 6.01 -2.75 -1.56
CA LEU A 84 5.50 -4.11 -1.40
C LEU A 84 6.20 -5.03 -2.38
N LYS A 85 6.42 -6.27 -1.96
CA LYS A 85 6.96 -7.29 -2.86
C LYS A 85 5.92 -7.64 -3.91
N LYS A 86 6.27 -7.44 -5.17
CA LYS A 86 5.39 -7.73 -6.29
C LYS A 86 5.02 -9.22 -6.32
N GLN A 87 5.97 -10.08 -6.00
CA GLN A 87 5.75 -11.52 -5.98
C GLN A 87 4.64 -11.92 -5.01
N ALA A 88 4.58 -11.30 -3.84
CA ALA A 88 3.51 -11.57 -2.88
C ALA A 88 2.15 -11.08 -3.39
N ALA A 89 2.14 -9.95 -4.09
CA ALA A 89 0.92 -9.39 -4.63
C ALA A 89 0.29 -10.28 -5.72
N PHE A 90 1.10 -11.04 -6.47
CA PHE A 90 0.57 -12.03 -7.41
C PHE A 90 -0.30 -13.08 -6.72
N GLU A 91 -0.04 -13.33 -5.44
CA GLU A 91 -0.77 -14.30 -4.63
C GLU A 91 -1.80 -13.66 -3.71
N ASP A 92 -2.16 -12.40 -3.97
CA ASP A 92 -3.13 -11.65 -3.17
C ASP A 92 -2.66 -11.48 -1.71
N TYR A 93 -1.38 -11.18 -1.54
CA TYR A 93 -0.74 -11.12 -0.24
C TYR A 93 0.08 -9.85 -0.09
N VAL A 94 0.09 -9.26 1.11
CA VAL A 94 0.90 -8.08 1.41
C VAL A 94 2.19 -8.50 2.10
N ASN A 95 3.32 -8.11 1.52
CA ASN A 95 4.62 -8.32 2.13
C ASN A 95 5.46 -7.08 1.87
N PHE A 96 5.82 -6.37 2.92
CA PHE A 96 6.61 -5.15 2.79
C PHE A 96 8.03 -5.49 2.34
N SER A 97 8.51 -4.73 1.35
CA SER A 97 9.86 -4.85 0.86
C SER A 97 10.74 -3.91 1.67
N VAL A 98 11.67 -4.47 2.42
CA VAL A 98 12.57 -3.74 3.30
C VAL A 98 14.00 -4.11 2.93
N GLY A 99 14.84 -3.10 2.74
CA GLY A 99 16.23 -3.32 2.38
C GLY A 99 16.43 -3.44 0.88
N LYS A 100 17.03 -4.54 0.42
CA LYS A 100 17.31 -4.72 -1.02
C LYS A 100 16.05 -5.07 -1.80
N PRO A 101 15.85 -4.47 -3.00
CA PRO A 101 14.73 -4.84 -3.85
C PRO A 101 14.80 -6.32 -4.27
N ASP A 102 13.61 -6.91 -4.43
CA ASP A 102 13.49 -8.26 -4.99
C ASP A 102 13.85 -8.29 -6.47
N GLU A 103 14.14 -9.49 -6.99
CA GLU A 103 14.45 -9.69 -8.42
C GLU A 103 13.33 -9.19 -9.33
N LEU A 104 12.06 -9.35 -8.93
CA LEU A 104 10.91 -8.90 -9.70
C LEU A 104 10.57 -7.44 -9.46
N GLY A 105 11.29 -6.78 -8.56
CA GLY A 105 11.03 -5.39 -8.22
C GLY A 105 9.92 -5.24 -7.18
N GLU A 106 9.53 -4.00 -6.98
CA GLU A 106 8.61 -3.62 -5.91
C GLU A 106 7.44 -2.83 -6.46
N ILE A 107 6.30 -2.97 -5.79
CA ILE A 107 5.19 -2.03 -5.97
C ILE A 107 5.46 -0.90 -5.00
N THR A 108 5.70 0.30 -5.52
CA THR A 108 5.95 1.49 -4.71
C THR A 108 4.64 2.26 -4.57
N VAL A 109 4.32 2.63 -3.34
CA VAL A 109 3.07 3.34 -3.03
C VAL A 109 3.42 4.61 -2.27
N ARG A 110 2.93 5.72 -2.77
CA ARG A 110 3.08 7.03 -2.15
C ARG A 110 1.71 7.55 -1.76
N VAL A 111 1.55 7.86 -0.49
CA VAL A 111 0.26 8.31 0.06
C VAL A 111 0.44 9.73 0.62
N ARG A 112 -0.30 10.67 0.04
CA ARG A 112 -0.37 12.03 0.54
C ARG A 112 -1.71 12.22 1.22
N VAL A 113 -1.68 12.64 2.47
CA VAL A 113 -2.90 12.86 3.25
C VAL A 113 -3.20 14.35 3.35
N GLU A 114 -4.33 14.75 2.77
CA GLU A 114 -4.77 16.14 2.85
C GLU A 114 -5.58 16.39 4.11
N GLU A 115 -6.46 15.47 4.47
CA GLU A 115 -7.33 15.59 5.65
C GLU A 115 -7.58 14.22 6.25
N PRO A 116 -7.69 14.11 7.56
CA PRO A 116 -7.49 15.16 8.57
C PRO A 116 -6.00 15.37 8.87
N SER A 117 -5.21 14.29 8.97
CA SER A 117 -3.76 14.32 9.16
C SER A 117 -3.19 12.97 8.82
N LEU A 118 -1.88 12.92 8.58
CA LEU A 118 -1.21 11.65 8.30
C LEU A 118 -1.38 10.67 9.46
N GLU A 119 -1.20 11.14 10.69
CA GLU A 119 -1.31 10.29 11.88
C GLU A 119 -2.71 9.69 11.99
N GLU A 120 -3.74 10.49 11.80
CA GLU A 120 -5.12 10.01 11.89
C GLU A 120 -5.46 9.04 10.78
N TYR A 121 -4.94 9.27 9.56
CA TYR A 121 -5.17 8.34 8.48
C TYR A 121 -4.45 7.01 8.71
N VAL A 122 -3.22 7.04 9.20
CA VAL A 122 -2.51 5.81 9.56
C VAL A 122 -3.27 5.06 10.66
N ASP A 123 -3.80 5.76 11.65
CA ASP A 123 -4.62 5.13 12.70
C ASP A 123 -5.88 4.48 12.12
N HIS A 124 -6.41 5.04 11.03
CA HIS A 124 -7.58 4.48 10.36
C HIS A 124 -7.25 3.19 9.60
N ILE A 125 -6.18 3.18 8.81
CA ILE A 125 -5.83 2.04 7.95
C ILE A 125 -4.99 0.98 8.66
N ALA A 126 -4.22 1.38 9.67
CA ALA A 126 -3.35 0.49 10.44
C ALA A 126 -3.36 0.92 11.91
N PRO A 127 -4.47 0.65 12.62
CA PRO A 127 -4.60 1.09 14.00
C PRO A 127 -3.54 0.48 14.90
N PRO A 128 -3.18 1.17 16.00
CA PRO A 128 -2.25 0.59 16.97
C PRO A 128 -2.82 -0.69 17.54
N THR A 129 -1.95 -1.60 17.88
CA THR A 129 -2.36 -2.90 18.42
C THR A 129 -1.88 -3.07 19.85
N GLU A 130 -2.61 -3.91 20.58
CA GLU A 130 -2.25 -4.36 21.91
C GLU A 130 -2.46 -5.86 21.92
N ASP A 131 -1.42 -6.62 22.27
CA ASP A 131 -1.43 -8.09 22.21
C ASP A 131 -1.85 -8.61 20.82
N GLY A 132 -1.42 -7.95 19.75
CA GLY A 132 -1.71 -8.34 18.38
C GLY A 132 -3.10 -7.97 17.89
N ARG A 133 -3.90 -7.28 18.68
CA ARG A 133 -5.27 -6.86 18.33
C ARG A 133 -5.36 -5.36 18.23
N PRO A 134 -6.16 -4.85 17.26
CA PRO A 134 -6.35 -3.39 17.16
C PRO A 134 -6.92 -2.82 18.46
N VAL A 135 -6.37 -1.68 18.84
CA VAL A 135 -6.90 -0.93 19.98
C VAL A 135 -8.09 -0.13 19.51
N ASP A 136 -9.23 -0.30 20.17
CA ASP A 136 -10.41 0.48 19.85
C ASP A 136 -10.22 1.92 20.30
N ALA A 137 -10.53 2.83 19.39
CA ALA A 137 -10.44 4.24 19.67
C ALA A 137 -11.58 4.72 20.54
#